data_d3b5fad7a07daa861b44c2ce9785cad5
#
_entry.id   d3b5fad7a07daa861b44c2ce9785cad5
#
_cell.length_a   1.000
_cell.length_b   1.000
_cell.length_c   1.000
_cell.angle_alpha   90.00
_cell.angle_beta   90.00
_cell.angle_gamma   90.00
#
_symmetry.space_group_name_H-M   'P 1'
#
loop_
_entity.id
_entity.type
_entity.pdbx_description
1 polymer ?
#
loop_
_entity_poly.entity_id
_entity_poly.type
_entity_poly.pdbx_seq_one_letter_code
_entity_poly.pdbx_strand_id
1 'polypeptide(L)'
;ELSVFGGDCMPTPARILIEDIDDESYVRLWPDEIARPARHLDYQALMLEPGDGAVTKASLLASTTLDPSIARHRYSDFPLDYAVMFCGDHSELPGNITFQDNLLHILLSR
;
A
#
# COMPACT_ATOMS: atom_id res chain seq x y z
N GLU A 1 11.74 -3.86 19.65
CA GLU A 1 10.32 -4.07 19.36
C GLU A 1 9.86 -3.14 18.25
N LEU A 2 9.19 -3.69 17.25
CA LEU A 2 8.71 -2.94 16.09
C LEU A 2 7.21 -3.13 15.94
N SER A 3 6.46 -2.04 15.96
CA SER A 3 5.02 -2.04 15.74
C SER A 3 4.69 -1.20 14.51
N VAL A 4 3.77 -1.71 13.68
CA VAL A 4 3.35 -1.05 12.44
C VAL A 4 1.85 -0.84 12.44
N PHE A 5 1.43 0.34 12.03
CA PHE A 5 0.03 0.72 11.86
C PHE A 5 -0.21 1.16 10.42
N GLY A 6 -1.29 0.71 9.83
CA GLY A 6 -1.61 1.10 8.47
C GLY A 6 -3.07 0.93 8.12
N GLY A 7 -3.46 1.51 6.99
CA GLY A 7 -4.78 1.36 6.41
C GLY A 7 -4.80 0.26 5.33
N ASP A 8 -5.89 -0.47 5.23
CA ASP A 8 -6.02 -1.58 4.28
C ASP A 8 -7.37 -1.67 3.58
N CYS A 9 -8.23 -0.67 3.72
CA CYS A 9 -9.57 -0.74 3.13
C CYS A 9 -9.77 0.18 1.93
N MET A 10 -8.79 1.01 1.59
CA MET A 10 -8.90 1.94 0.47
C MET A 10 -8.15 1.41 -0.76
N PRO A 11 -8.76 1.52 -1.96
CA PRO A 11 -8.02 1.24 -3.19
C PRO A 11 -6.81 2.16 -3.31
N THR A 12 -5.65 1.59 -3.52
CA THR A 12 -4.37 2.33 -3.46
C THR A 12 -3.51 1.96 -4.67
N PRO A 13 -2.87 2.94 -5.34
CA PRO A 13 -1.99 2.65 -6.47
C PRO A 13 -0.87 1.68 -6.08
N ALA A 14 -0.80 0.55 -6.76
CA ALA A 14 0.20 -0.49 -6.55
C ALA A 14 1.10 -0.68 -7.76
N ARG A 15 0.60 -0.39 -8.95
CA ARG A 15 1.33 -0.51 -10.22
C ARG A 15 1.09 0.70 -11.08
N ILE A 16 2.15 1.16 -11.72
CA ILE A 16 2.09 2.27 -12.66
C ILE A 16 1.79 1.70 -14.05
N LEU A 17 0.79 2.27 -14.71
CA LEU A 17 0.50 1.95 -16.09
C LEU A 17 1.12 3.01 -17.00
N ILE A 18 1.77 2.56 -18.07
CA ILE A 18 2.25 3.45 -19.11
C ILE A 18 1.30 3.34 -20.30
N GLU A 19 0.69 4.46 -20.66
CA GLU A 19 -0.21 4.52 -21.81
C GLU A 19 0.47 5.26 -22.96
N ASP A 20 0.64 4.57 -24.09
CA ASP A 20 1.25 5.17 -25.30
C ASP A 20 0.13 5.67 -26.23
N ILE A 21 0.13 6.97 -26.50
CA ILE A 21 -0.84 7.63 -27.37
C ILE A 21 -0.08 8.54 -28.34
N ASP A 22 -0.23 8.29 -29.63
CA ASP A 22 0.33 9.14 -30.69
C ASP A 22 1.84 9.40 -30.51
N ASP A 23 2.61 8.32 -30.26
CA ASP A 23 4.06 8.31 -30.04
C ASP A 23 4.53 8.99 -28.75
N GLU A 24 3.62 9.32 -27.85
CA GLU A 24 3.95 9.84 -26.52
C GLU A 24 3.54 8.85 -25.43
N SER A 25 4.33 8.78 -24.36
CA SER A 25 4.08 7.88 -23.22
C SER A 25 3.59 8.69 -22.02
N TYR A 26 2.50 8.25 -21.43
CA TYR A 26 1.89 8.89 -20.26
C TYR A 26 1.87 7.92 -19.09
N VAL A 27 2.26 8.42 -17.91
CA VAL A 27 2.20 7.66 -16.65
C VAL A 27 0.79 7.79 -16.07
N ARG A 28 0.18 6.63 -15.76
CA ARG A 28 -1.14 6.56 -15.12
C ARG A 28 -1.03 5.88 -13.78
N LEU A 29 -1.48 6.54 -12.73
CA LEU A 29 -1.52 5.98 -11.37
C LEU A 29 -2.91 5.45 -11.02
N TRP A 30 -3.96 6.03 -11.59
CA TRP A 30 -5.34 5.67 -11.31
C TRP A 30 -6.06 5.21 -12.58
N PRO A 31 -6.98 4.23 -12.46
CA PRO A 31 -7.70 3.71 -13.63
C PRO A 31 -8.50 4.76 -14.42
N ASP A 32 -9.04 5.77 -13.74
CA ASP A 32 -9.82 6.82 -14.38
C ASP A 32 -8.98 7.82 -15.20
N GLU A 33 -7.66 7.79 -15.05
CA GLU A 33 -6.76 8.62 -15.85
C GLU A 33 -6.55 8.05 -17.26
N ILE A 34 -6.90 6.80 -17.52
CA ILE A 34 -6.64 6.13 -18.78
C ILE A 34 -7.55 6.70 -19.87
N ALA A 35 -6.94 7.22 -20.94
CA ALA A 35 -7.67 7.87 -22.04
C ALA A 35 -8.31 6.86 -23.02
N ARG A 36 -7.64 5.74 -23.27
CA ARG A 36 -8.08 4.71 -24.22
C ARG A 36 -8.11 3.33 -23.56
N PRO A 37 -9.08 3.08 -22.66
CA PRO A 37 -9.12 1.79 -21.95
C PRO A 37 -9.52 0.64 -22.87
N ALA A 38 -8.87 -0.50 -22.72
CA ALA A 38 -9.24 -1.73 -23.39
C ALA A 38 -10.43 -2.37 -22.66
N ARG A 39 -11.46 -2.81 -23.43
CA ARG A 39 -12.72 -3.30 -22.85
C ARG A 39 -12.59 -4.61 -22.04
N HIS A 40 -11.57 -5.41 -22.33
CA HIS A 40 -11.38 -6.72 -21.71
C HIS A 40 -10.50 -6.67 -20.45
N LEU A 41 -9.98 -5.50 -20.07
CA LEU A 41 -9.09 -5.35 -18.93
C LEU A 41 -9.80 -4.69 -17.75
N ASP A 42 -9.60 -5.25 -16.58
CA ASP A 42 -10.02 -4.65 -15.31
C ASP A 42 -8.84 -3.86 -14.73
N TYR A 43 -8.81 -2.57 -15.00
CA TYR A 43 -7.71 -1.70 -14.58
C TYR A 43 -7.67 -1.51 -13.06
N GLN A 44 -8.81 -1.59 -12.38
CA GLN A 44 -8.81 -1.52 -10.93
C GLN A 44 -8.07 -2.71 -10.31
N ALA A 45 -8.34 -3.91 -10.81
CA ALA A 45 -7.64 -5.11 -10.34
C ALA A 45 -6.15 -5.09 -10.69
N LEU A 46 -5.79 -4.51 -11.84
CA LEU A 46 -4.39 -4.44 -12.28
C LEU A 46 -3.58 -3.40 -11.54
N MET A 47 -4.16 -2.24 -11.25
CA MET A 47 -3.43 -1.05 -10.77
C MET A 47 -3.53 -0.85 -9.26
N LEU A 48 -4.61 -1.29 -8.63
CA LEU A 48 -4.90 -0.97 -7.24
C LEU A 48 -4.83 -2.20 -6.34
N GLU A 49 -4.41 -1.98 -5.10
CA GLU A 49 -4.41 -2.97 -4.02
C GLU A 49 -4.89 -2.30 -2.72
N PRO A 50 -5.27 -3.09 -1.71
CA PRO A 50 -5.66 -2.53 -0.42
C PRO A 50 -4.55 -1.71 0.24
N GLY A 51 -4.91 -0.55 0.78
CA GLY A 51 -3.98 0.34 1.45
C GLY A 51 -4.71 1.48 2.12
N ASP A 52 -4.02 2.61 2.28
CA ASP A 52 -4.57 3.83 2.88
C ASP A 52 -4.76 4.98 1.88
N GLY A 53 -4.73 4.69 0.60
CA GLY A 53 -4.81 5.67 -0.48
C GLY A 53 -3.45 6.11 -1.02
N ALA A 54 -2.40 6.01 -0.24
CA ALA A 54 -1.05 6.40 -0.63
C ALA A 54 -0.06 5.23 -0.57
N VAL A 55 -0.17 4.37 0.47
CA VAL A 55 0.73 3.23 0.70
C VAL A 55 -0.09 1.95 0.75
N THR A 56 0.29 0.94 -0.03
CA THR A 56 -0.39 -0.36 0.02
C THR A 56 -0.02 -1.13 1.28
N LYS A 57 -0.94 -1.99 1.73
CA LYS A 57 -0.69 -2.90 2.85
C LYS A 57 0.54 -3.77 2.59
N ALA A 58 0.67 -4.31 1.38
CA ALA A 58 1.80 -5.15 1.01
C ALA A 58 3.14 -4.41 1.11
N SER A 59 3.18 -3.15 0.65
CA SER A 59 4.38 -2.31 0.74
C SER A 59 4.75 -2.00 2.18
N LEU A 60 3.76 -1.67 3.01
CA LEU A 60 3.97 -1.34 4.42
C LEU A 60 4.54 -2.52 5.19
N LEU A 61 4.01 -3.72 4.98
CA LEU A 61 4.47 -4.94 5.67
C LEU A 61 5.76 -5.50 5.09
N ALA A 62 6.02 -5.27 3.80
CA ALA A 62 7.24 -5.62 3.06
C ALA A 62 7.63 -7.12 3.07
N SER A 63 6.85 -7.98 3.73
CA SER A 63 7.21 -9.38 3.95
C SER A 63 7.23 -10.22 2.68
N THR A 64 6.49 -9.82 1.64
CA THR A 64 6.37 -10.58 0.38
C THR A 64 7.06 -9.92 -0.80
N THR A 65 7.62 -8.72 -0.61
CA THR A 65 8.23 -7.93 -1.68
C THR A 65 9.76 -8.02 -1.71
N LEU A 66 10.37 -8.59 -0.67
CA LEU A 66 11.82 -8.71 -0.57
C LEU A 66 12.28 -10.05 -1.14
N ASP A 67 13.28 -9.99 -2.00
CA ASP A 67 13.90 -11.16 -2.62
C ASP A 67 15.28 -11.40 -1.97
N PRO A 68 15.45 -12.51 -1.23
CA PRO A 68 16.70 -12.78 -0.51
C PRO A 68 17.91 -13.03 -1.43
N SER A 69 17.68 -13.31 -2.72
CA SER A 69 18.78 -13.48 -3.70
C SER A 69 19.43 -12.14 -4.08
N ILE A 70 18.75 -11.03 -3.83
CA ILE A 70 19.28 -9.68 -4.08
C ILE A 70 19.94 -9.18 -2.80
N ALA A 71 21.20 -8.75 -2.88
CA ALA A 71 21.99 -8.36 -1.70
C ALA A 71 21.32 -7.29 -0.83
N ARG A 72 20.62 -6.34 -1.44
CA ARG A 72 19.86 -5.29 -0.72
C ARG A 72 18.60 -5.80 -0.04
N HIS A 73 18.14 -7.01 -0.36
CA HIS A 73 16.96 -7.64 0.21
C HIS A 73 17.32 -8.76 1.18
N ARG A 74 18.46 -8.67 1.85
CA ARG A 74 18.94 -9.73 2.76
C ARG A 74 18.00 -10.01 3.93
N TYR A 75 17.27 -9.00 4.34
CA TYR A 75 16.36 -9.09 5.48
C TYR A 75 14.94 -9.13 4.96
N SER A 76 14.53 -10.31 4.42
CA SER A 76 13.20 -10.53 3.88
C SER A 76 12.12 -10.57 4.96
N ASP A 77 12.51 -10.86 6.19
CA ASP A 77 11.59 -10.91 7.33
C ASP A 77 11.76 -9.67 8.18
N PHE A 78 10.79 -8.74 8.08
CA PHE A 78 10.73 -7.61 8.99
C PHE A 78 10.42 -8.13 10.39
N PRO A 79 11.18 -7.70 11.44
CA PRO A 79 10.94 -8.15 12.80
C PRO A 79 9.74 -7.44 13.42
N LEU A 80 8.55 -7.71 12.87
CA LEU A 80 7.30 -7.12 13.35
C LEU A 80 6.81 -7.88 14.59
N ASP A 81 6.72 -7.20 15.70
CA ASP A 81 6.11 -7.73 16.92
C ASP A 81 4.61 -7.49 16.92
N TYR A 82 4.17 -6.41 16.26
CA TYR A 82 2.77 -6.02 16.26
C TYR A 82 2.44 -5.27 14.96
N ALA A 83 1.37 -5.70 14.31
CA ALA A 83 0.87 -5.03 13.10
C ALA A 83 -0.65 -4.86 13.22
N VAL A 84 -1.12 -3.63 13.11
CA VAL A 84 -2.55 -3.29 13.18
C VAL A 84 -2.94 -2.62 11.88
N MET A 85 -3.91 -3.22 11.19
CA MET A 85 -4.49 -2.66 9.98
C MET A 85 -5.92 -2.23 10.26
N PHE A 86 -6.29 -1.06 9.78
CA PHE A 86 -7.63 -0.51 9.98
C PHE A 86 -8.04 0.33 8.78
N CYS A 87 -9.31 0.70 8.73
CA CYS A 87 -9.84 1.49 7.62
C CYS A 87 -9.56 2.97 7.87
N GLY A 88 -8.72 3.58 7.02
CA GLY A 88 -8.40 4.99 7.15
C GLY A 88 -7.59 5.49 5.97
N ASP A 89 -7.75 6.77 5.67
CA ASP A 89 -6.96 7.48 4.69
C ASP A 89 -5.56 7.80 5.25
N HIS A 90 -4.56 7.78 4.41
CA HIS A 90 -3.16 8.00 4.80
C HIS A 90 -2.96 9.29 5.62
N SER A 91 -3.53 10.40 5.17
CA SER A 91 -3.36 11.70 5.83
C SER A 91 -4.13 11.80 7.14
N GLU A 92 -5.13 10.94 7.37
CA GLU A 92 -6.00 10.97 8.54
C GLU A 92 -5.66 9.89 9.58
N LEU A 93 -4.68 9.01 9.30
CA LEU A 93 -4.33 7.92 10.21
C LEU A 93 -4.05 8.36 11.64
N PRO A 94 -3.27 9.43 11.90
CA PRO A 94 -3.00 9.85 13.28
C PRO A 94 -4.22 10.28 14.06
N GLY A 95 -5.27 10.76 13.38
CA GLY A 95 -6.54 11.16 14.00
C GLY A 95 -7.55 10.03 14.14
N ASN A 96 -7.25 8.84 13.64
CA ASN A 96 -8.15 7.70 13.68
C ASN A 96 -8.25 7.12 15.09
N ILE A 97 -9.48 6.93 15.58
CA ILE A 97 -9.71 6.44 16.96
C ILE A 97 -9.14 5.02 17.14
N THR A 98 -9.29 4.16 16.15
CA THR A 98 -8.73 2.80 16.20
C THR A 98 -7.20 2.82 16.29
N PHE A 99 -6.55 3.69 15.54
CA PHE A 99 -5.11 3.90 15.63
C PHE A 99 -4.71 4.36 17.04
N GLN A 100 -5.38 5.37 17.57
CA GLN A 100 -5.07 5.96 18.87
C GLN A 100 -5.26 4.94 20.00
N ASP A 101 -6.33 4.18 19.98
CA ASP A 101 -6.61 3.15 20.99
C ASP A 101 -5.56 2.03 20.96
N ASN A 102 -5.18 1.57 19.78
CA ASN A 102 -4.19 0.53 19.64
C ASN A 102 -2.79 1.01 20.02
N LEU A 103 -2.44 2.24 19.67
CA LEU A 103 -1.18 2.85 20.07
C LEU A 103 -1.09 2.95 21.59
N LEU A 104 -2.15 3.43 22.23
CA LEU A 104 -2.20 3.53 23.69
C LEU A 104 -2.06 2.15 24.35
N HIS A 105 -2.74 1.14 23.83
CA HIS A 105 -2.65 -0.22 24.30
C HIS A 105 -1.21 -0.75 24.27
N ILE A 106 -0.52 -0.54 23.16
CA ILE A 106 0.88 -0.99 22.99
C ILE A 106 1.80 -0.27 23.97
N LEU A 107 1.63 1.03 24.12
CA LEU A 107 2.47 1.82 25.03
C LEU A 107 2.25 1.43 26.50
N LEU A 108 1.03 1.08 26.89
CA LEU A 108 0.70 0.69 28.26
C LEU A 108 1.05 -0.76 28.59
N SER A 109 1.21 -1.62 27.58
CA SER A 109 1.48 -3.04 27.80
C SER A 109 2.97 -3.40 27.83
N ARG A 110 3.84 -2.41 27.78
CA ARG A 110 5.28 -2.59 27.91
C ARG A 110 5.73 -2.86 29.33
#